data_5ed58e560ef25d5571aabfe651e2d307
#
_entry.id   5ed58e560ef25d5571aabfe651e2d307
#
_cell.length_a   1.000
_cell.length_b   1.000
_cell.length_c   1.000
_cell.angle_alpha   90.00
_cell.angle_beta   90.00
_cell.angle_gamma   90.00
#
_symmetry.space_group_name_H-M   'P 1'
#
loop_
_entity.id
_entity.type
_entity.pdbx_description
1 polymer ?
#
loop_
_entity_poly.entity_id
_entity_poly.type
_entity_poly.pdbx_seq_one_letter_code
_entity_poly.pdbx_strand_id
1 'polypeptide(L)'
;MVDDHLVPKVVPILYTSAIVDENHLVVDFITWSGMGGKSQPKKSLGDIPVIIMAGGKGTRMEPFTKILPKPLVPVHEKPIIEHIIERFTDFGCHEFHLTVNYKGRILKAYFEELQPEYDIAFVDEKEPLGTAGSLQYLNGKFDKPFFVTNCDIIIKADYASLYEFHQKNNYDITLVASAKEYIIPYGTCELNGDGHLSHINENFKNTHTSKHFIH
;
A
#
# COMPACT_ATOMS: atom_id res chain seq x y z
N MET A 1 27.33 -25.62 9.63
CA MET A 1 28.17 -24.43 9.83
C MET A 1 28.10 -23.68 8.50
N VAL A 2 27.14 -22.77 8.34
CA VAL A 2 26.98 -21.98 7.13
C VAL A 2 27.91 -20.78 7.28
N ASP A 3 28.75 -20.59 6.29
CA ASP A 3 29.81 -19.59 6.27
C ASP A 3 29.25 -18.17 6.29
N ASP A 4 29.47 -17.44 7.37
CA ASP A 4 28.88 -16.11 7.68
C ASP A 4 29.55 -14.95 6.90
N HIS A 5 30.34 -15.25 5.86
CA HIS A 5 31.17 -14.27 5.17
C HIS A 5 30.66 -13.81 3.79
N LEU A 6 29.50 -14.28 3.33
CA LEU A 6 28.90 -13.86 2.06
C LEU A 6 27.67 -12.99 2.26
N VAL A 7 27.84 -11.81 2.89
CA VAL A 7 26.84 -10.76 2.79
C VAL A 7 27.19 -9.90 1.56
N PRO A 8 26.46 -10.01 0.45
CA PRO A 8 26.74 -9.20 -0.72
C PRO A 8 26.53 -7.71 -0.42
N LYS A 9 27.54 -6.90 -0.65
CA LYS A 9 27.40 -5.45 -0.64
C LYS A 9 26.59 -5.03 -1.87
N VAL A 10 25.37 -4.57 -1.65
CA VAL A 10 24.46 -4.12 -2.70
C VAL A 10 24.69 -2.64 -2.95
N VAL A 11 25.07 -2.29 -4.18
CA VAL A 11 25.18 -0.89 -4.63
C VAL A 11 23.98 -0.60 -5.54
N PRO A 12 23.06 0.31 -5.18
CA PRO A 12 21.91 0.62 -6.00
C PRO A 12 22.33 1.45 -7.23
N ILE A 13 22.11 0.92 -8.41
CA ILE A 13 22.14 1.65 -9.69
C ILE A 13 20.76 1.55 -10.30
N LEU A 14 19.99 2.64 -10.30
CA LEU A 14 18.71 2.87 -11.03
C LEU A 14 17.95 1.57 -11.38
N TYR A 15 17.26 0.97 -10.42
CA TYR A 15 16.43 -0.24 -10.59
C TYR A 15 17.17 -1.59 -10.73
N THR A 16 18.48 -1.61 -10.64
CA THR A 16 19.29 -2.83 -10.58
C THR A 16 20.30 -2.73 -9.46
N SER A 17 20.59 -3.85 -8.81
CA SER A 17 21.66 -3.96 -7.82
C SER A 17 22.72 -4.92 -8.33
N ALA A 18 23.98 -4.51 -8.33
CA ALA A 18 25.10 -5.38 -8.71
C ALA A 18 25.52 -6.21 -7.51
N ILE A 19 25.73 -7.51 -7.72
CA ILE A 19 26.39 -8.41 -6.76
C ILE A 19 27.86 -8.39 -7.08
N VAL A 20 28.70 -8.14 -6.08
CA VAL A 20 30.16 -8.13 -6.23
C VAL A 20 30.81 -9.20 -5.36
N ASP A 21 31.91 -9.77 -5.84
CA ASP A 21 32.72 -10.71 -5.09
C ASP A 21 33.61 -10.01 -4.04
N GLU A 22 34.46 -10.79 -3.38
CA GLU A 22 35.41 -10.31 -2.35
C GLU A 22 36.42 -9.28 -2.90
N ASN A 23 36.66 -9.28 -4.21
CA ASN A 23 37.56 -8.37 -4.91
C ASN A 23 36.85 -7.13 -5.48
N HIS A 24 35.56 -6.93 -5.15
CA HIS A 24 34.68 -5.88 -5.67
C HIS A 24 34.41 -5.98 -7.19
N LEU A 25 34.60 -7.16 -7.80
CA LEU A 25 34.20 -7.40 -9.18
C LEU A 25 32.74 -7.78 -9.26
N VAL A 26 32.03 -7.22 -10.23
CA VAL A 26 30.63 -7.52 -10.47
C VAL A 26 30.50 -8.94 -11.00
N VAL A 27 29.83 -9.80 -10.26
CA VAL A 27 29.61 -11.21 -10.62
C VAL A 27 28.18 -11.47 -11.08
N ASP A 28 27.19 -10.60 -10.70
CA ASP A 28 25.81 -10.76 -11.10
C ASP A 28 25.05 -9.43 -10.93
N PHE A 29 23.82 -9.36 -11.46
CA PHE A 29 22.90 -8.24 -11.31
C PHE A 29 21.54 -8.73 -10.81
N ILE A 30 21.04 -8.10 -9.74
CA ILE A 30 19.67 -8.30 -9.29
C ILE A 30 18.83 -7.17 -9.87
N THR A 31 17.95 -7.50 -10.80
CA THR A 31 16.91 -6.56 -11.25
C THR A 31 15.78 -6.56 -10.23
N TRP A 32 15.04 -5.44 -10.12
CA TRP A 32 13.88 -5.35 -9.23
C TRP A 32 12.81 -6.42 -9.52
N SER A 33 12.71 -6.86 -10.78
CA SER A 33 11.90 -8.02 -11.20
C SER A 33 12.50 -9.38 -10.81
N GLY A 34 13.80 -9.46 -10.55
CA GLY A 34 14.52 -10.67 -10.14
C GLY A 34 14.60 -10.87 -8.61
N MET A 35 14.26 -9.87 -7.81
CA MET A 35 14.08 -10.02 -6.36
C MET A 35 12.82 -10.81 -5.98
N GLY A 36 11.91 -11.04 -6.94
CA GLY A 36 10.92 -12.10 -6.83
C GLY A 36 11.65 -13.44 -6.97
N GLY A 37 12.14 -14.01 -5.87
CA GLY A 37 12.54 -15.41 -5.83
C GLY A 37 11.43 -16.24 -6.48
N LYS A 38 11.79 -17.37 -7.12
CA LYS A 38 10.85 -18.33 -7.75
C LYS A 38 9.57 -18.31 -6.93
N SER A 39 8.50 -17.77 -7.52
CA SER A 39 7.22 -17.63 -6.83
C SER A 39 6.83 -19.01 -6.36
N GLN A 40 6.97 -19.25 -5.07
CA GLN A 40 6.23 -20.36 -4.47
C GLN A 40 4.78 -20.15 -4.87
N PRO A 41 4.02 -21.18 -5.19
CA PRO A 41 2.61 -21.02 -5.53
C PRO A 41 1.99 -20.17 -4.42
N LYS A 42 1.57 -18.96 -4.78
CA LYS A 42 0.98 -18.02 -3.84
C LYS A 42 -0.22 -18.75 -3.24
N LYS A 43 -0.25 -18.86 -1.91
CA LYS A 43 -1.37 -19.50 -1.22
C LYS A 43 -2.62 -18.73 -1.60
N SER A 44 -3.64 -19.40 -2.12
CA SER A 44 -4.86 -18.75 -2.58
C SER A 44 -5.65 -18.18 -1.40
N LEU A 45 -6.03 -16.93 -1.52
CA LEU A 45 -6.93 -16.22 -0.61
C LEU A 45 -8.34 -16.12 -1.18
N GLY A 46 -8.73 -17.04 -2.08
CA GLY A 46 -9.92 -16.97 -2.92
C GLY A 46 -11.18 -16.48 -2.23
N ASP A 47 -11.48 -17.02 -1.05
CA ASP A 47 -12.72 -16.69 -0.32
C ASP A 47 -12.59 -15.48 0.63
N ILE A 48 -11.48 -14.76 0.62
CA ILE A 48 -11.27 -13.64 1.53
C ILE A 48 -11.76 -12.35 0.89
N PRO A 49 -12.79 -11.69 1.48
CA PRO A 49 -13.33 -10.45 0.97
C PRO A 49 -12.31 -9.31 1.07
N VAL A 50 -12.34 -8.41 0.09
CA VAL A 50 -11.53 -7.20 0.07
C VAL A 50 -12.44 -5.98 0.03
N ILE A 51 -12.33 -5.11 1.01
CA ILE A 51 -13.08 -3.87 1.10
C ILE A 51 -12.17 -2.72 0.64
N ILE A 52 -12.61 -1.97 -0.37
CA ILE A 52 -11.90 -0.82 -0.90
C ILE A 52 -12.68 0.44 -0.60
N MET A 53 -12.10 1.33 0.20
CA MET A 53 -12.73 2.58 0.59
C MET A 53 -12.56 3.63 -0.51
N ALA A 54 -13.62 3.92 -1.24
CA ALA A 54 -13.62 4.76 -2.43
C ALA A 54 -14.56 5.99 -2.35
N GLY A 55 -15.11 6.30 -1.19
CA GLY A 55 -16.08 7.39 -0.99
C GLY A 55 -15.48 8.81 -0.94
N GLY A 56 -14.16 8.93 -0.87
CA GLY A 56 -13.46 10.20 -0.68
C GLY A 56 -13.49 11.14 -1.89
N LYS A 57 -13.54 12.47 -1.64
CA LYS A 57 -13.55 13.51 -2.69
C LYS A 57 -12.23 13.63 -3.46
N GLY A 58 -11.09 13.24 -2.87
CA GLY A 58 -9.79 13.29 -3.53
C GLY A 58 -9.25 14.69 -3.80
N THR A 59 -9.55 15.68 -2.97
CA THR A 59 -9.19 17.10 -3.18
C THR A 59 -7.69 17.35 -3.36
N ARG A 60 -6.83 16.51 -2.77
CA ARG A 60 -5.37 16.60 -2.94
C ARG A 60 -4.90 16.25 -4.36
N MET A 61 -5.74 15.60 -5.16
CA MET A 61 -5.46 15.18 -6.54
C MET A 61 -6.15 16.07 -7.57
N GLU A 62 -6.62 17.26 -7.17
CA GLU A 62 -7.12 18.25 -8.14
C GLU A 62 -6.00 18.69 -9.10
N PRO A 63 -6.31 18.94 -10.38
CA PRO A 63 -7.65 19.07 -10.97
C PRO A 63 -8.32 17.77 -11.44
N PHE A 64 -7.63 16.62 -11.45
CA PHE A 64 -8.16 15.36 -11.98
C PHE A 64 -9.47 14.93 -11.31
N THR A 65 -9.53 15.05 -9.99
CA THR A 65 -10.71 14.65 -9.20
C THR A 65 -11.90 15.61 -9.32
N LYS A 66 -11.72 16.76 -9.99
CA LYS A 66 -12.86 17.60 -10.42
C LYS A 66 -13.69 16.94 -11.53
N ILE A 67 -13.09 16.06 -12.31
CA ILE A 67 -13.75 15.36 -13.41
C ILE A 67 -14.02 13.91 -13.06
N LEU A 68 -12.98 13.17 -12.65
CA LEU A 68 -13.05 11.74 -12.35
C LEU A 68 -13.16 11.49 -10.83
N PRO A 69 -13.82 10.42 -10.37
CA PRO A 69 -13.67 9.97 -9.01
C PRO A 69 -12.23 9.50 -8.76
N LYS A 70 -11.73 9.68 -7.53
CA LYS A 70 -10.36 9.36 -7.14
C LYS A 70 -9.89 7.97 -7.59
N PRO A 71 -10.70 6.90 -7.45
CA PRO A 71 -10.30 5.55 -7.89
C PRO A 71 -10.04 5.43 -9.38
N LEU A 72 -10.61 6.31 -10.21
CA LEU A 72 -10.44 6.29 -11.67
C LEU A 72 -9.34 7.22 -12.17
N VAL A 73 -8.57 7.85 -11.28
CA VAL A 73 -7.39 8.61 -11.70
C VAL A 73 -6.38 7.66 -12.34
N PRO A 74 -5.93 7.93 -13.58
CA PRO A 74 -5.04 7.03 -14.29
C PRO A 74 -3.64 7.03 -13.67
N VAL A 75 -3.08 5.83 -13.54
CA VAL A 75 -1.69 5.58 -13.20
C VAL A 75 -1.14 4.71 -14.33
N HIS A 76 -0.23 5.25 -15.12
CA HIS A 76 0.16 4.67 -16.41
C HIS A 76 -1.06 4.49 -17.33
N GLU A 77 -1.34 3.27 -17.77
CA GLU A 77 -2.35 2.97 -18.81
C GLU A 77 -3.74 2.63 -18.24
N LYS A 78 -3.90 2.51 -16.91
CA LYS A 78 -5.17 2.12 -16.28
C LYS A 78 -5.43 2.85 -14.97
N PRO A 79 -6.70 2.87 -14.50
CA PRO A 79 -7.07 3.48 -13.23
C PRO A 79 -6.35 2.87 -12.03
N ILE A 80 -6.06 3.69 -11.02
CA ILE A 80 -5.38 3.23 -9.81
C ILE A 80 -6.11 2.08 -9.11
N ILE A 81 -7.44 2.06 -9.15
CA ILE A 81 -8.23 1.01 -8.52
C ILE A 81 -7.99 -0.37 -9.15
N GLU A 82 -7.79 -0.44 -10.46
CA GLU A 82 -7.46 -1.71 -11.11
C GLU A 82 -6.11 -2.25 -10.67
N HIS A 83 -5.10 -1.38 -10.53
CA HIS A 83 -3.81 -1.78 -9.97
C HIS A 83 -3.94 -2.35 -8.55
N ILE A 84 -4.84 -1.78 -7.74
CA ILE A 84 -5.09 -2.26 -6.39
C ILE A 84 -5.77 -3.63 -6.43
N ILE A 85 -6.83 -3.77 -7.22
CA ILE A 85 -7.58 -5.03 -7.36
C ILE A 85 -6.67 -6.14 -7.88
N GLU A 86 -5.86 -5.89 -8.91
CA GLU A 86 -4.90 -6.85 -9.44
C GLU A 86 -3.92 -7.39 -8.39
N ARG A 87 -3.50 -6.55 -7.43
CA ARG A 87 -2.65 -7.03 -6.32
C ARG A 87 -3.32 -8.11 -5.49
N PHE A 88 -4.63 -8.04 -5.31
CA PHE A 88 -5.41 -9.04 -4.57
C PHE A 88 -5.80 -10.23 -5.45
N THR A 89 -6.15 -10.01 -6.71
CA THR A 89 -6.45 -11.12 -7.64
C THR A 89 -5.22 -11.97 -7.92
N ASP A 90 -4.01 -11.41 -7.88
CA ASP A 90 -2.75 -12.15 -7.91
C ASP A 90 -2.64 -13.20 -6.78
N PHE A 91 -3.35 -13.04 -5.67
CA PHE A 91 -3.46 -14.00 -4.56
C PHE A 91 -4.78 -14.77 -4.60
N GLY A 92 -5.56 -14.65 -5.65
CA GLY A 92 -6.80 -15.38 -5.87
C GLY A 92 -8.04 -14.74 -5.24
N CYS A 93 -7.96 -13.56 -4.61
CA CYS A 93 -9.15 -12.84 -4.14
C CYS A 93 -10.04 -12.49 -5.33
N HIS A 94 -11.34 -12.73 -5.20
CA HIS A 94 -12.31 -12.46 -6.26
C HIS A 94 -13.57 -11.72 -5.76
N GLU A 95 -13.71 -11.49 -4.46
CA GLU A 95 -14.84 -10.78 -3.87
C GLU A 95 -14.41 -9.40 -3.37
N PHE A 96 -14.91 -8.33 -4.03
CA PHE A 96 -14.57 -6.94 -3.72
C PHE A 96 -15.81 -6.14 -3.31
N HIS A 97 -15.69 -5.37 -2.23
CA HIS A 97 -16.71 -4.45 -1.75
C HIS A 97 -16.17 -3.02 -1.83
N LEU A 98 -16.73 -2.20 -2.69
CA LEU A 98 -16.34 -0.81 -2.87
C LEU A 98 -17.29 0.11 -2.12
N THR A 99 -16.82 0.80 -1.07
CA THR A 99 -17.62 1.84 -0.45
C THR A 99 -17.54 3.11 -1.28
N VAL A 100 -18.66 3.69 -1.65
CA VAL A 100 -18.74 4.80 -2.60
C VAL A 100 -19.64 5.92 -2.09
N ASN A 101 -19.27 7.16 -2.35
CA ASN A 101 -20.06 8.35 -2.07
C ASN A 101 -19.88 9.36 -3.21
N TYR A 102 -18.81 10.15 -3.18
CA TYR A 102 -18.56 11.19 -4.17
C TYR A 102 -18.33 10.59 -5.56
N LYS A 103 -19.16 10.99 -6.53
CA LYS A 103 -19.12 10.47 -7.92
C LYS A 103 -19.23 8.93 -8.04
N GLY A 104 -19.85 8.28 -7.08
CA GLY A 104 -20.01 6.82 -7.09
C GLY A 104 -20.68 6.27 -8.34
N ARG A 105 -21.59 7.04 -8.98
CA ARG A 105 -22.25 6.63 -10.24
C ARG A 105 -21.25 6.46 -11.40
N ILE A 106 -20.23 7.30 -11.47
CA ILE A 106 -19.19 7.20 -12.51
C ILE A 106 -18.37 5.92 -12.29
N LEU A 107 -18.03 5.63 -11.03
CA LEU A 107 -17.28 4.42 -10.69
C LEU A 107 -18.10 3.15 -10.99
N LYS A 108 -19.39 3.15 -10.67
CA LYS A 108 -20.30 2.04 -11.00
C LYS A 108 -20.39 1.79 -12.51
N ALA A 109 -20.62 2.87 -13.29
CA ALA A 109 -20.68 2.77 -14.74
C ALA A 109 -19.37 2.27 -15.37
N TYR A 110 -18.22 2.64 -14.79
CA TYR A 110 -16.93 2.14 -15.24
C TYR A 110 -16.82 0.62 -15.10
N PHE A 111 -17.16 0.05 -13.95
CA PHE A 111 -17.10 -1.39 -13.74
C PHE A 111 -18.22 -2.16 -14.47
N GLU A 112 -19.37 -1.53 -14.69
CA GLU A 112 -20.44 -2.06 -15.52
C GLU A 112 -19.98 -2.24 -16.97
N GLU A 113 -19.23 -1.29 -17.53
CA GLU A 113 -18.64 -1.38 -18.85
C GLU A 113 -17.46 -2.35 -18.92
N LEU A 114 -16.61 -2.37 -17.88
CA LEU A 114 -15.42 -3.21 -17.80
C LEU A 114 -15.75 -4.70 -17.76
N GLN A 115 -16.87 -5.09 -17.11
CA GLN A 115 -17.29 -6.48 -16.92
C GLN A 115 -16.17 -7.44 -16.48
N PRO A 116 -15.52 -7.18 -15.35
CA PRO A 116 -14.38 -7.97 -14.90
C PRO A 116 -14.78 -9.40 -14.52
N GLU A 117 -13.80 -10.31 -14.49
CA GLU A 117 -14.00 -11.70 -14.08
C GLU A 117 -14.17 -11.90 -12.55
N TYR A 118 -14.03 -10.83 -11.75
CA TYR A 118 -14.20 -10.84 -10.30
C TYR A 118 -15.48 -10.13 -9.88
N ASP A 119 -15.98 -10.48 -8.69
CA ASP A 119 -17.24 -9.94 -8.17
C ASP A 119 -17.03 -8.58 -7.52
N ILE A 120 -17.87 -7.60 -7.87
CA ILE A 120 -17.89 -6.27 -7.25
C ILE A 120 -19.25 -5.97 -6.66
N ALA A 121 -19.28 -5.68 -5.36
CA ALA A 121 -20.43 -5.14 -4.68
C ALA A 121 -20.18 -3.68 -4.28
N PHE A 122 -21.12 -2.78 -4.63
CA PHE A 122 -21.04 -1.38 -4.21
C PHE A 122 -21.82 -1.14 -2.94
N VAL A 123 -21.20 -0.39 -2.01
CA VAL A 123 -21.80 0.03 -0.74
C VAL A 123 -21.92 1.55 -0.76
N ASP A 124 -23.13 2.05 -0.93
CA ASP A 124 -23.39 3.48 -0.98
C ASP A 124 -23.34 4.09 0.43
N GLU A 125 -22.41 5.01 0.64
CA GLU A 125 -22.34 5.81 1.87
C GLU A 125 -23.36 6.96 1.79
N LYS A 126 -24.26 7.03 2.75
CA LYS A 126 -25.27 8.11 2.81
C LYS A 126 -24.64 9.46 3.14
N GLU A 127 -23.59 9.46 3.95
CA GLU A 127 -22.83 10.62 4.37
C GLU A 127 -21.34 10.26 4.53
N PRO A 128 -20.42 11.22 4.42
CA PRO A 128 -19.01 10.98 4.62
C PRO A 128 -18.72 10.62 6.09
N LEU A 129 -18.31 9.38 6.36
CA LEU A 129 -18.05 8.88 7.71
C LEU A 129 -16.56 8.83 8.07
N GLY A 130 -15.73 9.45 7.24
CA GLY A 130 -14.28 9.38 7.37
C GLY A 130 -13.71 8.06 6.83
N THR A 131 -12.44 7.78 7.15
CA THR A 131 -11.70 6.73 6.46
C THR A 131 -12.27 5.33 6.71
N ALA A 132 -12.56 4.95 7.94
CA ALA A 132 -13.05 3.61 8.26
C ALA A 132 -14.55 3.55 8.62
N GLY A 133 -15.21 4.71 8.69
CA GLY A 133 -16.61 4.76 9.12
C GLY A 133 -17.58 4.04 8.19
N SER A 134 -17.24 3.93 6.90
CA SER A 134 -18.05 3.19 5.92
C SER A 134 -18.14 1.69 6.22
N LEU A 135 -17.21 1.13 7.01
CA LEU A 135 -17.25 -0.29 7.40
C LEU A 135 -18.51 -0.63 8.22
N GLN A 136 -19.13 0.35 8.88
CA GLN A 136 -20.38 0.12 9.61
C GLN A 136 -21.52 -0.39 8.70
N TYR A 137 -21.52 -0.04 7.41
CA TYR A 137 -22.52 -0.53 6.44
C TYR A 137 -22.33 -2.02 6.09
N LEU A 138 -21.19 -2.59 6.50
CA LEU A 138 -20.84 -3.99 6.30
C LEU A 138 -20.89 -4.81 7.60
N ASN A 139 -21.35 -4.20 8.70
CA ASN A 139 -21.45 -4.86 9.99
C ASN A 139 -22.34 -6.11 9.89
N GLY A 140 -21.82 -7.24 10.39
CA GLY A 140 -22.51 -8.54 10.36
C GLY A 140 -22.58 -9.19 8.97
N LYS A 141 -21.93 -8.63 7.93
CA LYS A 141 -21.92 -9.21 6.59
C LYS A 141 -20.90 -10.34 6.45
N PHE A 142 -19.82 -10.28 7.20
CA PHE A 142 -18.73 -11.25 7.13
C PHE A 142 -18.56 -11.94 8.48
N ASP A 143 -18.36 -13.24 8.45
CA ASP A 143 -18.06 -14.12 9.59
C ASP A 143 -16.58 -14.54 9.65
N LYS A 144 -15.78 -14.03 8.71
CA LYS A 144 -14.34 -14.30 8.56
C LYS A 144 -13.56 -13.01 8.42
N PRO A 145 -12.23 -13.02 8.69
CA PRO A 145 -11.39 -11.86 8.45
C PRO A 145 -11.44 -11.40 6.99
N PHE A 146 -11.29 -10.10 6.78
CA PHE A 146 -11.29 -9.46 5.46
C PHE A 146 -10.20 -8.41 5.37
N PHE A 147 -9.77 -8.09 4.16
CA PHE A 147 -8.86 -6.98 3.93
C PHE A 147 -9.60 -5.66 3.80
N VAL A 148 -8.99 -4.59 4.32
CA VAL A 148 -9.47 -3.22 4.11
C VAL A 148 -8.32 -2.39 3.53
N THR A 149 -8.59 -1.68 2.44
CA THR A 149 -7.61 -0.79 1.82
C THR A 149 -8.25 0.49 1.30
N ASN A 150 -7.45 1.52 1.11
CA ASN A 150 -7.88 2.73 0.41
C ASN A 150 -7.79 2.54 -1.11
N CYS A 151 -8.55 3.34 -1.86
CA CYS A 151 -8.57 3.30 -3.31
C CYS A 151 -7.38 4.01 -3.99
N ASP A 152 -6.37 4.44 -3.25
CA ASP A 152 -5.22 5.20 -3.75
C ASP A 152 -3.87 4.73 -3.20
N ILE A 153 -3.84 3.57 -2.56
CA ILE A 153 -2.62 2.99 -1.98
C ILE A 153 -2.33 1.64 -2.64
N ILE A 154 -1.21 1.55 -3.33
CA ILE A 154 -0.73 0.30 -3.92
C ILE A 154 0.35 -0.27 -2.99
N ILE A 155 0.07 -1.42 -2.40
CA ILE A 155 0.97 -2.12 -1.49
C ILE A 155 1.53 -3.36 -2.19
N LYS A 156 2.87 -3.45 -2.24
CA LYS A 156 3.58 -4.64 -2.73
C LYS A 156 3.95 -5.53 -1.54
N ALA A 157 2.97 -6.23 -1.01
CA ALA A 157 3.15 -7.16 0.10
C ALA A 157 2.71 -8.58 -0.28
N ASP A 158 3.14 -9.54 0.52
CA ASP A 158 2.61 -10.91 0.50
C ASP A 158 1.34 -10.96 1.35
N TYR A 159 0.19 -10.81 0.71
CA TYR A 159 -1.10 -10.80 1.40
C TYR A 159 -1.43 -12.14 2.05
N ALA A 160 -0.94 -13.26 1.49
CA ALA A 160 -1.14 -14.57 2.09
C ALA A 160 -0.41 -14.69 3.43
N SER A 161 0.85 -14.25 3.49
CA SER A 161 1.62 -14.20 4.74
C SER A 161 1.00 -13.25 5.77
N LEU A 162 0.45 -12.11 5.34
CA LEU A 162 -0.26 -11.19 6.23
C LEU A 162 -1.51 -11.81 6.85
N TYR A 163 -2.29 -12.51 6.03
CA TYR A 163 -3.48 -13.21 6.49
C TYR A 163 -3.15 -14.35 7.48
N GLU A 164 -2.13 -15.16 7.17
CA GLU A 164 -1.65 -16.21 8.07
C GLU A 164 -1.15 -15.65 9.41
N PHE A 165 -0.42 -14.52 9.36
CA PHE A 165 0.06 -13.85 10.57
C PHE A 165 -1.10 -13.38 11.43
N HIS A 166 -2.14 -12.79 10.84
CA HIS A 166 -3.35 -12.37 11.51
C HIS A 166 -4.05 -13.55 12.20
N GLN A 167 -4.30 -14.63 11.47
CA GLN A 167 -4.99 -15.82 11.99
C GLN A 167 -4.17 -16.54 13.07
N LYS A 168 -2.87 -16.75 12.83
CA LYS A 168 -1.99 -17.47 13.78
C LYS A 168 -1.93 -16.80 15.15
N ASN A 169 -2.00 -15.48 15.19
CA ASN A 169 -1.93 -14.70 16.43
C ASN A 169 -3.31 -14.36 17.00
N ASN A 170 -4.39 -14.75 16.31
CA ASN A 170 -5.77 -14.46 16.72
C ASN A 170 -6.01 -12.98 17.02
N TYR A 171 -5.52 -12.09 16.15
CA TYR A 171 -5.68 -10.65 16.31
C TYR A 171 -7.06 -10.19 15.83
N ASP A 172 -7.61 -9.19 16.52
CA ASP A 172 -8.82 -8.50 16.03
C ASP A 172 -8.52 -7.62 14.82
N ILE A 173 -7.35 -6.98 14.80
CA ILE A 173 -6.90 -6.09 13.72
C ILE A 173 -5.40 -6.26 13.51
N THR A 174 -4.98 -6.36 12.24
CA THR A 174 -3.57 -6.30 11.81
C THR A 174 -3.38 -5.09 10.90
N LEU A 175 -2.46 -4.20 11.27
CA LEU A 175 -2.15 -3.01 10.48
C LEU A 175 -0.87 -3.21 9.68
N VAL A 176 -0.92 -2.89 8.39
CA VAL A 176 0.26 -2.84 7.53
C VAL A 176 0.80 -1.42 7.53
N ALA A 177 2.04 -1.24 7.97
CA ALA A 177 2.69 0.05 8.04
C ALA A 177 4.03 0.02 7.32
N SER A 178 4.44 1.16 6.75
CA SER A 178 5.76 1.36 6.16
C SER A 178 6.54 2.36 6.99
N ALA A 179 7.78 2.01 7.35
CA ALA A 179 8.72 2.97 7.93
C ALA A 179 9.36 3.78 6.80
N LYS A 180 9.35 5.10 6.92
CA LYS A 180 10.05 5.99 6.00
C LYS A 180 10.97 6.90 6.78
N GLU A 181 12.25 6.89 6.41
CA GLU A 181 13.25 7.79 6.96
C GLU A 181 13.34 9.03 6.07
N TYR A 182 13.23 10.21 6.66
CA TYR A 182 13.47 11.47 5.98
C TYR A 182 14.78 12.06 6.48
N ILE A 183 15.74 12.17 5.58
CA ILE A 183 16.97 12.91 5.84
C ILE A 183 16.71 14.36 5.43
N ILE A 184 16.78 15.28 6.40
CA ILE A 184 16.73 16.71 6.14
C ILE A 184 18.16 17.13 5.80
N PRO A 185 18.46 17.51 4.55
CA PRO A 185 19.82 17.80 4.10
C PRO A 185 20.34 19.18 4.57
N TYR A 186 19.72 19.75 5.59
CA TYR A 186 20.09 21.05 6.17
C TYR A 186 20.36 20.91 7.65
N GLY A 187 21.31 21.72 8.16
CA GLY A 187 21.50 21.88 9.60
C GLY A 187 20.25 22.47 10.24
N THR A 188 19.88 21.97 11.41
CA THR A 188 18.80 22.53 12.23
C THR A 188 19.40 23.29 13.43
N CYS A 189 18.80 24.45 13.73
CA CYS A 189 19.18 25.25 14.89
C CYS A 189 18.15 25.03 16.00
N GLU A 190 18.63 24.70 17.19
CA GLU A 190 17.82 24.70 18.40
C GLU A 190 17.99 26.02 19.14
N LEU A 191 16.88 26.62 19.52
CA LEU A 191 16.85 27.85 20.30
C LEU A 191 16.45 27.55 21.73
N ASN A 192 17.06 28.24 22.70
CA ASN A 192 16.60 28.22 24.09
C ASN A 192 15.31 29.05 24.27
N GLY A 193 14.73 29.01 25.47
CA GLY A 193 13.49 29.73 25.78
C GLY A 193 13.54 31.25 25.58
N ASP A 194 14.74 31.84 25.53
CA ASP A 194 15.00 33.27 25.33
C ASP A 194 15.31 33.60 23.87
N GLY A 195 15.22 32.62 22.96
CA GLY A 195 15.45 32.81 21.52
C GLY A 195 16.91 32.80 21.11
N HIS A 196 17.85 32.50 22.02
CA HIS A 196 19.27 32.35 21.67
C HIS A 196 19.56 30.94 21.13
N LEU A 197 20.49 30.89 20.16
CA LEU A 197 20.97 29.63 19.60
C LEU A 197 21.63 28.78 20.69
N SER A 198 21.11 27.58 20.92
CA SER A 198 21.64 26.61 21.89
C SER A 198 22.48 25.52 21.26
N HIS A 199 22.06 25.06 20.07
CA HIS A 199 22.74 23.97 19.38
C HIS A 199 22.49 24.03 17.86
N ILE A 200 23.48 23.56 17.08
CA ILE A 200 23.37 23.34 15.65
C ILE A 200 23.59 21.85 15.40
N ASN A 201 22.58 21.17 14.86
CA ASN A 201 22.67 19.78 14.42
C ASN A 201 22.90 19.76 12.92
N GLU A 202 24.08 19.41 12.48
CA GLU A 202 24.36 19.08 11.08
C GLU A 202 23.93 17.62 10.84
N ASN A 203 23.20 17.37 9.76
CA ASN A 203 22.63 16.04 9.41
C ASN A 203 21.59 15.52 10.40
N PHE A 204 20.58 16.33 10.70
CA PHE A 204 19.46 15.91 11.53
C PHE A 204 18.72 14.74 10.87
N LYS A 205 18.94 13.53 11.38
CA LYS A 205 18.15 12.35 11.04
C LYS A 205 16.88 12.39 11.88
N ASN A 206 15.83 12.94 11.32
CA ASN A 206 14.52 12.82 11.94
C ASN A 206 13.95 11.43 11.62
N THR A 207 14.19 10.46 12.49
CA THR A 207 13.50 9.18 12.48
C THR A 207 12.06 9.41 12.96
N HIS A 208 11.29 10.15 12.18
CA HIS A 208 9.86 10.01 12.29
C HIS A 208 9.51 8.65 11.71
N THR A 209 9.30 7.68 12.58
CA THR A 209 8.44 6.54 12.26
C THR A 209 7.08 7.14 11.95
N SER A 210 6.91 7.63 10.72
CA SER A 210 5.58 7.96 10.24
C SER A 210 4.89 6.61 10.13
N LYS A 211 4.20 6.27 11.22
CA LYS A 211 3.15 5.25 11.17
C LYS A 211 2.12 5.82 10.21
N HIS A 212 2.32 5.58 8.92
CA HIS A 212 1.23 5.70 7.99
C HIS A 212 0.28 4.58 8.40
N PHE A 213 -0.62 4.94 9.29
CA PHE A 213 -1.81 4.15 9.45
C PHE A 213 -2.42 4.11 8.04
N ILE A 214 -2.54 2.93 7.49
CA ILE A 214 -3.47 2.70 6.41
C ILE A 214 -4.82 2.90 7.08
N HIS A 215 -5.29 4.15 7.03
CA HIS A 215 -6.64 4.48 7.44
C HIS A 215 -7.55 4.03 6.33
#